data_4a6ec4c7542d69d3499af60f923f5d4e
#
_entry.id   4a6ec4c7542d69d3499af60f923f5d4e
#
_cell.length_a   1.000
_cell.length_b   1.000
_cell.length_c   1.000
_cell.angle_alpha   90.00
_cell.angle_beta   90.00
_cell.angle_gamma   90.00
#
_symmetry.space_group_name_H-M   'P 1'
#
loop_
_entity.id
_entity.type
_entity.pdbx_description
1 polymer ?
#
loop_
_entity_poly.entity_id
_entity_poly.type
_entity_poly.pdbx_seq_one_letter_code
_entity_poly.pdbx_strand_id
1 'polypeptide(L)'
;MTFDCDYCGGKFRRESTLASHMCRNKMRWLQKDDQHVRLGLTYFNEWYRIAMGSNGKKDYKEFMKSQYYGAFVRFGLYVLESRVNAPERYLSWLIAKQKPVDIWCKDSVYNEYWAEQSKRETAERALERFVLHADAWSQRTGHHWSKYWHEVAPYALVNDIKMGKVSPWVFLAYDPARERLDSLPSELLTEIADTIDLGFWQRRLAANIPTTQWIGNILGHY
;
A
#
# COMPACT_ATOMS: atom_id res chain seq x y z
N MET A 1 17.34 -27.89 -39.83
CA MET A 1 16.47 -27.84 -38.65
C MET A 1 16.70 -26.51 -37.93
N THR A 2 15.64 -25.84 -37.46
CA THR A 2 15.72 -24.65 -36.63
C THR A 2 15.09 -24.98 -35.28
N PHE A 3 15.62 -24.38 -34.22
CA PHE A 3 15.14 -24.51 -32.86
C PHE A 3 14.38 -23.24 -32.50
N ASP A 4 13.13 -23.37 -32.14
CA ASP A 4 12.26 -22.22 -31.87
C ASP A 4 12.12 -21.99 -30.37
N CYS A 5 12.11 -20.73 -29.93
CA CYS A 5 11.85 -20.38 -28.52
C CYS A 5 10.35 -20.33 -28.26
N ASP A 6 9.85 -21.16 -27.36
CA ASP A 6 8.43 -21.25 -26.96
C ASP A 6 7.87 -19.92 -26.38
N TYR A 7 8.75 -19.04 -25.89
CA TYR A 7 8.35 -17.79 -25.25
C TYR A 7 8.25 -16.60 -26.20
N CYS A 8 9.16 -16.50 -27.19
CA CYS A 8 9.21 -15.34 -28.08
C CYS A 8 9.10 -15.68 -29.56
N GLY A 9 9.10 -16.99 -29.96
CA GLY A 9 9.08 -17.44 -31.35
C GLY A 9 10.39 -17.20 -32.09
N GLY A 10 11.47 -16.76 -31.40
CA GLY A 10 12.79 -16.57 -32.01
C GLY A 10 13.36 -17.89 -32.51
N LYS A 11 13.94 -17.89 -33.76
CA LYS A 11 14.49 -19.07 -34.42
C LYS A 11 16.00 -19.10 -34.29
N PHE A 12 16.55 -20.26 -33.91
CA PHE A 12 17.98 -20.46 -33.69
C PHE A 12 18.48 -21.62 -34.54
N ARG A 13 19.70 -21.49 -35.04
CA ARG A 13 20.36 -22.54 -35.86
C ARG A 13 20.98 -23.64 -35.00
N ARG A 14 21.26 -23.36 -33.71
CA ARG A 14 21.91 -24.30 -32.80
C ARG A 14 21.08 -24.41 -31.51
N GLU A 15 20.93 -25.62 -31.02
CA GLU A 15 20.25 -25.90 -29.78
C GLU A 15 20.92 -25.21 -28.57
N SER A 16 22.27 -25.21 -28.55
CA SER A 16 23.04 -24.53 -27.51
C SER A 16 22.75 -23.02 -27.44
N THR A 17 22.51 -22.38 -28.58
CA THR A 17 22.15 -20.96 -28.63
C THR A 17 20.72 -20.74 -28.12
N LEU A 18 19.78 -21.65 -28.39
CA LEU A 18 18.45 -21.61 -27.81
C LEU A 18 18.48 -21.85 -26.28
N ALA A 19 19.29 -22.80 -25.83
CA ALA A 19 19.43 -23.12 -24.41
C ALA A 19 19.93 -21.91 -23.61
N SER A 20 20.89 -21.16 -24.12
CA SER A 20 21.40 -19.92 -23.51
C SER A 20 20.54 -18.68 -23.76
N HIS A 21 19.53 -18.77 -24.65
CA HIS A 21 18.69 -17.64 -25.00
C HIS A 21 17.80 -17.22 -23.83
N MET A 22 17.91 -15.94 -23.41
CA MET A 22 17.15 -15.36 -22.33
C MET A 22 16.37 -14.12 -22.86
N CYS A 23 15.23 -14.37 -23.50
CA CYS A 23 14.37 -13.28 -23.95
C CYS A 23 13.49 -12.72 -22.81
N ARG A 24 12.96 -11.53 -23.04
CA ARG A 24 12.05 -10.85 -22.09
C ARG A 24 10.91 -11.76 -21.62
N ASN A 25 10.27 -12.49 -22.55
CA ASN A 25 9.15 -13.36 -22.21
C ASN A 25 9.59 -14.57 -21.37
N LYS A 26 10.76 -15.16 -21.66
CA LYS A 26 11.31 -16.25 -20.83
C LYS A 26 11.62 -15.76 -19.41
N MET A 27 12.25 -14.58 -19.28
CA MET A 27 12.49 -13.96 -17.96
C MET A 27 11.19 -13.74 -17.18
N ARG A 28 10.19 -13.16 -17.81
CA ARG A 28 8.87 -12.94 -17.19
C ARG A 28 8.21 -14.26 -16.77
N TRP A 29 8.34 -15.30 -17.61
CA TRP A 29 7.80 -16.62 -17.28
C TRP A 29 8.46 -17.25 -16.07
N LEU A 30 9.77 -17.12 -15.91
CA LEU A 30 10.50 -17.63 -14.76
C LEU A 30 10.09 -16.94 -13.45
N GLN A 31 9.65 -15.69 -13.53
CA GLN A 31 9.18 -14.90 -12.38
C GLN A 31 7.69 -15.07 -12.06
N LYS A 32 6.96 -15.93 -12.77
CA LYS A 32 5.49 -16.05 -12.66
C LYS A 32 4.98 -16.35 -11.24
N ASP A 33 5.79 -17.04 -10.44
CA ASP A 33 5.43 -17.49 -9.10
C ASP A 33 5.87 -16.49 -8.01
N ASP A 34 6.61 -15.44 -8.36
CA ASP A 34 6.98 -14.38 -7.44
C ASP A 34 5.71 -13.68 -6.92
N GLN A 35 5.68 -13.40 -5.62
CA GLN A 35 4.48 -12.85 -4.97
C GLN A 35 4.02 -11.53 -5.61
N HIS A 36 4.93 -10.61 -5.89
CA HIS A 36 4.61 -9.34 -6.53
C HIS A 36 4.11 -9.49 -7.97
N VAL A 37 4.57 -10.50 -8.70
CA VAL A 37 4.11 -10.80 -10.06
C VAL A 37 2.69 -11.38 -10.04
N ARG A 38 2.40 -12.28 -9.10
CA ARG A 38 1.04 -12.82 -8.90
C ARG A 38 0.05 -11.73 -8.50
N LEU A 39 0.44 -10.83 -7.59
CA LEU A 39 -0.36 -9.65 -7.26
C LEU A 39 -0.55 -8.73 -8.46
N GLY A 40 0.51 -8.52 -9.25
CA GLY A 40 0.43 -7.76 -10.50
C GLY A 40 -0.61 -8.32 -11.47
N LEU A 41 -0.67 -9.65 -11.65
CA LEU A 41 -1.71 -10.31 -12.45
C LEU A 41 -3.11 -10.10 -11.86
N THR A 42 -3.24 -10.20 -10.52
CA THR A 42 -4.52 -9.99 -9.84
C THR A 42 -5.04 -8.57 -10.08
N TYR A 43 -4.21 -7.55 -9.87
CA TYR A 43 -4.59 -6.15 -10.09
C TYR A 43 -4.77 -5.80 -11.56
N PHE A 44 -4.03 -6.43 -12.46
CA PHE A 44 -4.26 -6.30 -13.90
C PHE A 44 -5.64 -6.81 -14.30
N ASN A 45 -6.06 -7.97 -13.79
CA ASN A 45 -7.38 -8.51 -14.05
C ASN A 45 -8.51 -7.62 -13.46
N GLU A 46 -8.31 -7.12 -12.25
CA GLU A 46 -9.28 -6.23 -11.62
C GLU A 46 -9.39 -4.89 -12.36
N TRP A 47 -8.28 -4.31 -12.76
CA TRP A 47 -8.27 -3.13 -13.62
C TRP A 47 -8.98 -3.38 -14.95
N TYR A 48 -8.70 -4.54 -15.58
CA TYR A 48 -9.33 -4.89 -16.86
C TYR A 48 -10.86 -5.01 -16.71
N ARG A 49 -11.31 -5.58 -15.60
CA ARG A 49 -12.73 -5.70 -15.26
C ARG A 49 -13.39 -4.33 -15.07
N ILE A 50 -12.77 -3.44 -14.31
CA ILE A 50 -13.34 -2.13 -13.97
C ILE A 50 -13.21 -1.15 -15.15
N ALA A 51 -12.04 -1.03 -15.75
CA ALA A 51 -11.76 -0.02 -16.77
C ALA A 51 -12.27 -0.39 -18.15
N MET A 52 -12.31 -1.68 -18.50
CA MET A 52 -12.72 -2.17 -19.83
C MET A 52 -14.09 -2.83 -19.83
N GLY A 53 -14.74 -2.95 -18.68
CA GLY A 53 -16.05 -3.64 -18.56
C GLY A 53 -15.99 -5.12 -18.95
N SER A 54 -14.80 -5.75 -18.94
CA SER A 54 -14.60 -7.12 -19.40
C SER A 54 -14.68 -8.10 -18.24
N ASN A 55 -15.60 -9.08 -18.34
CA ASN A 55 -15.71 -10.16 -17.36
C ASN A 55 -14.73 -11.32 -17.63
N GLY A 56 -13.99 -11.29 -18.76
CA GLY A 56 -13.00 -12.31 -19.11
C GLY A 56 -11.71 -12.17 -18.29
N LYS A 57 -11.40 -13.16 -17.46
CA LYS A 57 -10.15 -13.20 -16.70
C LYS A 57 -8.99 -13.50 -17.65
N LYS A 58 -7.98 -12.64 -17.65
CA LYS A 58 -6.75 -12.82 -18.42
C LYS A 58 -5.83 -13.82 -17.74
N ASP A 59 -5.27 -14.74 -18.53
CA ASP A 59 -4.28 -15.69 -18.05
C ASP A 59 -2.89 -15.05 -17.92
N TYR A 60 -1.95 -15.81 -17.36
CA TYR A 60 -0.58 -15.30 -17.20
C TYR A 60 0.12 -15.04 -18.56
N LYS A 61 -0.18 -15.82 -19.59
CA LYS A 61 0.44 -15.64 -20.93
C LYS A 61 -0.02 -14.35 -21.58
N GLU A 62 -1.29 -14.00 -21.44
CA GLU A 62 -1.84 -12.71 -21.90
C GLU A 62 -1.24 -11.54 -21.11
N PHE A 63 -1.18 -11.66 -19.78
CA PHE A 63 -0.57 -10.65 -18.91
C PHE A 63 0.91 -10.43 -19.25
N MET A 64 1.69 -11.51 -19.39
CA MET A 64 3.10 -11.47 -19.70
C MET A 64 3.41 -10.73 -21.03
N LYS A 65 2.51 -10.81 -21.99
CA LYS A 65 2.63 -10.14 -23.31
C LYS A 65 2.08 -8.70 -23.30
N SER A 66 1.34 -8.33 -22.27
CA SER A 66 0.73 -7.01 -22.17
C SER A 66 1.79 -5.90 -22.06
N GLN A 67 1.50 -4.76 -22.69
CA GLN A 67 2.27 -3.52 -22.52
C GLN A 67 2.24 -3.03 -21.06
N TYR A 68 1.22 -3.39 -20.28
CA TYR A 68 1.03 -3.02 -18.88
C TYR A 68 1.76 -3.93 -17.89
N TYR A 69 2.36 -5.04 -18.34
CA TYR A 69 3.03 -6.01 -17.45
C TYR A 69 3.95 -5.34 -16.43
N GLY A 70 4.89 -4.51 -16.92
CA GLY A 70 5.87 -3.86 -16.02
C GLY A 70 5.24 -2.91 -15.01
N ALA A 71 4.15 -2.24 -15.38
CA ALA A 71 3.44 -1.32 -14.50
C ALA A 71 2.71 -2.08 -13.38
N PHE A 72 2.00 -3.15 -13.72
CA PHE A 72 1.27 -3.94 -12.72
C PHE A 72 2.19 -4.79 -11.84
N VAL A 73 3.33 -5.28 -12.34
CA VAL A 73 4.34 -5.94 -11.51
C VAL A 73 4.94 -4.95 -10.49
N ARG A 74 5.25 -3.72 -10.91
CA ARG A 74 5.68 -2.66 -9.98
C ARG A 74 4.59 -2.31 -8.97
N PHE A 75 3.33 -2.25 -9.39
CA PHE A 75 2.22 -1.99 -8.48
C PHE A 75 2.06 -3.12 -7.45
N GLY A 76 2.20 -4.39 -7.85
CA GLY A 76 2.22 -5.53 -6.93
C GLY A 76 3.36 -5.45 -5.91
N LEU A 77 4.55 -5.03 -6.35
CA LEU A 77 5.70 -4.81 -5.47
C LEU A 77 5.45 -3.65 -4.50
N TYR A 78 4.95 -2.51 -5.01
CA TYR A 78 4.61 -1.34 -4.21
C TYR A 78 3.60 -1.67 -3.10
N VAL A 79 2.55 -2.44 -3.43
CA VAL A 79 1.55 -2.88 -2.45
C VAL A 79 2.17 -3.71 -1.33
N LEU A 80 3.11 -4.59 -1.64
CA LEU A 80 3.80 -5.42 -0.66
C LEU A 80 4.75 -4.62 0.23
N GLU A 81 5.62 -3.82 -0.37
CA GLU A 81 6.67 -3.09 0.33
C GLU A 81 6.10 -1.97 1.19
N SER A 82 5.15 -1.20 0.63
CA SER A 82 4.51 -0.09 1.33
C SER A 82 3.39 -0.53 2.26
N ARG A 83 2.99 -1.81 2.23
CA ARG A 83 1.86 -2.36 3.00
C ARG A 83 0.60 -1.51 2.82
N VAL A 84 0.27 -1.25 1.57
CA VAL A 84 -0.91 -0.45 1.19
C VAL A 84 -2.16 -0.99 1.88
N ASN A 85 -2.89 -0.10 2.55
CA ASN A 85 -4.15 -0.46 3.20
C ASN A 85 -5.28 -0.60 2.16
N ALA A 86 -5.93 -1.77 2.13
CA ALA A 86 -7.02 -2.10 1.21
C ALA A 86 -6.65 -1.81 -0.28
N PRO A 87 -5.67 -2.53 -0.86
CA PRO A 87 -5.13 -2.24 -2.18
C PRO A 87 -6.18 -2.31 -3.31
N GLU A 88 -7.22 -3.11 -3.16
CA GLU A 88 -8.34 -3.18 -4.11
C GLU A 88 -9.15 -1.87 -4.14
N ARG A 89 -9.32 -1.21 -2.98
CA ARG A 89 -9.96 0.10 -2.89
C ARG A 89 -9.07 1.20 -3.47
N TYR A 90 -7.76 1.09 -3.23
CA TYR A 90 -6.79 2.02 -3.81
C TYR A 90 -6.81 1.92 -5.35
N LEU A 91 -6.77 0.70 -5.90
CA LEU A 91 -6.89 0.47 -7.33
C LEU A 91 -8.19 1.07 -7.90
N SER A 92 -9.32 0.80 -7.24
CA SER A 92 -10.63 1.35 -7.66
C SER A 92 -10.64 2.89 -7.65
N TRP A 93 -10.03 3.50 -6.64
CA TRP A 93 -9.88 4.95 -6.54
C TRP A 93 -8.98 5.51 -7.65
N LEU A 94 -7.84 4.86 -7.93
CA LEU A 94 -6.94 5.26 -9.03
C LEU A 94 -7.66 5.28 -10.38
N ILE A 95 -8.50 4.26 -10.64
CA ILE A 95 -9.30 4.15 -11.86
C ILE A 95 -10.38 5.24 -11.89
N ALA A 96 -11.13 5.41 -10.81
CA ALA A 96 -12.18 6.41 -10.71
C ALA A 96 -11.66 7.85 -10.86
N LYS A 97 -10.46 8.12 -10.36
CA LYS A 97 -9.77 9.42 -10.52
C LYS A 97 -9.01 9.54 -11.84
N GLN A 98 -9.07 8.52 -12.70
CA GLN A 98 -8.37 8.49 -13.99
C GLN A 98 -6.86 8.74 -13.86
N LYS A 99 -6.24 8.29 -12.77
CA LYS A 99 -4.80 8.46 -12.55
C LYS A 99 -4.02 7.63 -13.57
N PRO A 100 -3.01 8.22 -14.25
CA PRO A 100 -2.14 7.47 -15.16
C PRO A 100 -1.41 6.34 -14.45
N VAL A 101 -1.26 5.18 -15.11
CA VAL A 101 -0.72 3.95 -14.51
C VAL A 101 0.75 4.11 -14.04
N ASP A 102 1.50 4.98 -14.67
CA ASP A 102 2.91 5.25 -14.37
C ASP A 102 3.14 5.95 -13.02
N ILE A 103 2.10 6.61 -12.46
CA ILE A 103 2.19 7.29 -11.16
C ILE A 103 1.58 6.51 -10.00
N TRP A 104 0.98 5.34 -10.23
CA TRP A 104 0.26 4.57 -9.20
C TRP A 104 1.13 4.15 -8.00
N CYS A 105 2.44 4.02 -8.21
CA CYS A 105 3.40 3.64 -7.19
C CYS A 105 4.10 4.84 -6.53
N LYS A 106 3.54 6.05 -6.64
CA LYS A 106 4.08 7.24 -5.97
C LYS A 106 3.40 7.43 -4.63
N ASP A 107 4.18 7.61 -3.57
CA ASP A 107 3.67 7.85 -2.21
C ASP A 107 2.77 9.08 -2.15
N SER A 108 3.06 10.12 -2.93
CA SER A 108 2.20 11.32 -3.02
C SER A 108 0.79 11.00 -3.52
N VAL A 109 0.65 10.07 -4.47
CA VAL A 109 -0.65 9.62 -4.99
C VAL A 109 -1.38 8.75 -3.96
N TYR A 110 -0.65 7.91 -3.24
CA TYR A 110 -1.23 7.13 -2.15
C TYR A 110 -1.67 8.02 -0.99
N ASN A 111 -0.90 9.03 -0.63
CA ASN A 111 -1.25 10.00 0.41
C ASN A 111 -2.54 10.78 0.05
N GLU A 112 -2.72 11.15 -1.22
CA GLU A 112 -3.97 11.78 -1.71
C GLU A 112 -5.18 10.84 -1.51
N TYR A 113 -5.02 9.56 -1.88
CA TYR A 113 -6.04 8.53 -1.62
C TYR A 113 -6.33 8.41 -0.14
N TRP A 114 -5.28 8.30 0.69
CA TRP A 114 -5.44 8.11 2.13
C TRP A 114 -6.10 9.31 2.81
N ALA A 115 -5.76 10.53 2.40
CA ALA A 115 -6.41 11.74 2.89
C ALA A 115 -7.93 11.74 2.68
N GLU A 116 -8.41 11.17 1.57
CA GLU A 116 -9.86 10.99 1.33
C GLU A 116 -10.44 9.82 2.13
N GLN A 117 -9.73 8.68 2.21
CA GLN A 117 -10.25 7.47 2.84
C GLN A 117 -10.29 7.56 4.37
N SER A 118 -9.29 8.17 4.99
CA SER A 118 -9.24 8.36 6.43
C SER A 118 -10.47 9.12 6.96
N LYS A 119 -10.99 10.07 6.17
CA LYS A 119 -12.20 10.83 6.51
C LYS A 119 -13.47 9.99 6.56
N ARG A 120 -13.48 8.80 5.94
CA ARG A 120 -14.62 7.87 5.90
C ARG A 120 -14.45 6.66 6.79
N GLU A 121 -13.27 6.53 7.39
CA GLU A 121 -12.93 5.39 8.22
C GLU A 121 -13.68 5.46 9.56
N THR A 122 -14.09 4.28 10.07
CA THR A 122 -14.64 4.17 11.44
C THR A 122 -13.51 4.06 12.45
N ALA A 123 -13.80 4.44 13.69
CA ALA A 123 -12.85 4.39 14.78
C ALA A 123 -12.37 2.96 15.08
N GLU A 124 -13.29 1.97 14.99
CA GLU A 124 -12.99 0.56 15.24
C GLU A 124 -11.94 0.03 14.25
N ARG A 125 -12.13 0.32 12.95
CA ARG A 125 -11.16 -0.09 11.91
C ARG A 125 -9.82 0.60 12.07
N ALA A 126 -9.84 1.86 12.47
CA ALA A 126 -8.62 2.62 12.74
C ALA A 126 -7.83 2.01 13.89
N LEU A 127 -8.52 1.68 14.98
CA LEU A 127 -7.93 1.05 16.17
C LEU A 127 -7.40 -0.35 15.85
N GLU A 128 -8.20 -1.21 15.22
CA GLU A 128 -7.79 -2.56 14.81
C GLU A 128 -6.51 -2.53 13.97
N ARG A 129 -6.45 -1.66 12.97
CA ARG A 129 -5.27 -1.51 12.12
C ARG A 129 -4.05 -1.03 12.91
N PHE A 130 -4.23 -0.07 13.83
CA PHE A 130 -3.15 0.39 14.66
C PHE A 130 -2.61 -0.72 15.57
N VAL A 131 -3.49 -1.48 16.21
CA VAL A 131 -3.10 -2.62 17.08
C VAL A 131 -2.28 -3.63 16.30
N LEU A 132 -2.73 -4.03 15.11
CA LEU A 132 -1.99 -4.95 14.24
C LEU A 132 -0.63 -4.37 13.81
N HIS A 133 -0.56 -3.07 13.56
CA HIS A 133 0.69 -2.40 13.20
C HIS A 133 1.66 -2.32 14.38
N ALA A 134 1.18 -1.95 15.57
CA ALA A 134 1.97 -1.87 16.79
C ALA A 134 2.48 -3.25 17.23
N ASP A 135 1.67 -4.32 17.07
CA ASP A 135 2.08 -5.68 17.31
C ASP A 135 3.20 -6.12 16.33
N ALA A 136 3.04 -5.84 15.04
CA ALA A 136 4.09 -6.12 14.06
C ALA A 136 5.38 -5.31 14.29
N TRP A 137 5.27 -4.10 14.83
CA TRP A 137 6.43 -3.32 15.28
C TRP A 137 7.08 -3.96 16.50
N SER A 138 6.29 -4.39 17.48
CA SER A 138 6.73 -5.12 18.68
C SER A 138 7.53 -6.37 18.32
N GLN A 139 7.02 -7.20 17.42
CA GLN A 139 7.69 -8.42 16.95
C GLN A 139 9.04 -8.14 16.28
N ARG A 140 9.18 -7.03 15.56
CA ARG A 140 10.42 -6.66 14.87
C ARG A 140 11.47 -6.06 15.80
N THR A 141 11.05 -5.33 16.83
CA THR A 141 11.96 -4.55 17.68
C THR A 141 12.27 -5.23 19.01
N GLY A 142 11.46 -6.21 19.43
CA GLY A 142 11.50 -6.83 20.74
C GLY A 142 10.95 -5.96 21.88
N HIS A 143 10.48 -4.74 21.59
CA HIS A 143 9.82 -3.89 22.57
C HIS A 143 8.36 -4.27 22.71
N HIS A 144 7.77 -4.08 23.91
CA HIS A 144 6.33 -4.23 24.08
C HIS A 144 5.59 -3.18 23.24
N TRP A 145 4.48 -3.54 22.61
CA TRP A 145 3.74 -2.68 21.70
C TRP A 145 3.27 -1.34 22.31
N SER A 146 3.01 -1.29 23.65
CA SER A 146 2.66 -0.06 24.36
C SER A 146 3.75 1.01 24.32
N LYS A 147 5.00 0.62 24.07
CA LYS A 147 6.13 1.55 23.90
C LYS A 147 6.21 2.17 22.51
N TYR A 148 5.33 1.80 21.58
CA TYR A 148 5.37 2.30 20.21
C TYR A 148 5.53 3.82 20.14
N TRP A 149 4.71 4.57 20.89
CA TRP A 149 4.73 6.03 20.87
C TRP A 149 6.01 6.64 21.43
N HIS A 150 6.67 5.98 22.36
CA HIS A 150 7.92 6.46 22.96
C HIS A 150 9.16 6.06 22.15
N GLU A 151 9.14 4.87 21.55
CA GLU A 151 10.34 4.26 20.97
C GLU A 151 10.38 4.33 19.43
N VAL A 152 9.24 4.60 18.77
CA VAL A 152 9.24 4.71 17.31
C VAL A 152 10.04 5.94 16.85
N ALA A 153 10.93 5.73 15.87
CA ALA A 153 11.70 6.82 15.31
C ALA A 153 10.80 7.89 14.66
N PRO A 154 11.10 9.20 14.80
CA PRO A 154 10.25 10.28 14.29
C PRO A 154 9.85 10.13 12.83
N TYR A 155 10.81 9.87 11.94
CA TYR A 155 10.54 9.67 10.50
C TYR A 155 9.68 8.42 10.22
N ALA A 156 9.85 7.36 11.01
CA ALA A 156 9.04 6.16 10.87
C ALA A 156 7.58 6.43 11.27
N LEU A 157 7.35 7.18 12.36
CA LEU A 157 6.02 7.60 12.78
C LEU A 157 5.31 8.42 11.70
N VAL A 158 5.99 9.43 11.15
CA VAL A 158 5.45 10.27 10.07
C VAL A 158 5.09 9.41 8.86
N ASN A 159 5.97 8.50 8.46
CA ASN A 159 5.69 7.56 7.37
C ASN A 159 4.50 6.65 7.69
N ASP A 160 4.39 6.14 8.91
CA ASP A 160 3.27 5.28 9.32
C ASP A 160 1.93 6.02 9.30
N ILE A 161 1.92 7.33 9.63
CA ILE A 161 0.75 8.20 9.50
C ILE A 161 0.41 8.43 8.01
N LYS A 162 1.39 8.81 7.19
CA LYS A 162 1.22 9.09 5.76
C LYS A 162 0.77 7.84 4.98
N MET A 163 1.26 6.67 5.37
CA MET A 163 0.87 5.38 4.80
C MET A 163 -0.41 4.80 5.41
N GLY A 164 -1.07 5.54 6.31
CA GLY A 164 -2.35 5.16 6.88
C GLY A 164 -2.30 3.98 7.84
N LYS A 165 -1.13 3.61 8.34
CA LYS A 165 -0.99 2.57 9.38
C LYS A 165 -1.45 3.08 10.73
N VAL A 166 -1.24 4.38 10.97
CA VAL A 166 -1.72 5.11 12.14
C VAL A 166 -2.75 6.16 11.69
N SER A 167 -3.99 5.98 12.12
CA SER A 167 -5.11 6.86 11.75
C SER A 167 -5.18 8.09 12.66
N PRO A 168 -5.69 9.23 12.15
CA PRO A 168 -6.04 10.38 12.98
C PRO A 168 -7.01 10.05 14.13
N TRP A 169 -7.89 9.07 13.99
CA TRP A 169 -8.69 8.55 15.09
C TRP A 169 -7.85 8.13 16.29
N VAL A 170 -6.67 7.53 16.04
CA VAL A 170 -5.81 7.00 17.09
C VAL A 170 -4.91 8.09 17.66
N PHE A 171 -4.13 8.76 16.81
CA PHE A 171 -3.10 9.67 17.32
C PHE A 171 -3.64 11.02 17.82
N LEU A 172 -4.86 11.41 17.43
CA LEU A 172 -5.50 12.61 17.99
C LEU A 172 -6.39 12.33 19.20
N ALA A 173 -6.77 11.06 19.44
CA ALA A 173 -7.62 10.66 20.57
C ALA A 173 -6.84 10.15 21.78
N TYR A 174 -5.57 9.81 21.64
CA TYR A 174 -4.74 9.20 22.67
C TYR A 174 -3.63 10.14 23.13
N ASP A 175 -3.58 10.46 24.43
CA ASP A 175 -2.68 11.48 24.98
C ASP A 175 -1.20 11.21 24.72
N PRO A 176 -0.65 9.99 24.96
CA PRO A 176 0.76 9.72 24.65
C PRO A 176 1.11 9.90 23.17
N ALA A 177 0.15 9.66 22.28
CA ALA A 177 0.36 9.90 20.84
C ALA A 177 0.42 11.40 20.53
N ARG A 178 -0.42 12.21 21.15
CA ARG A 178 -0.41 13.68 21.01
C ARG A 178 0.89 14.27 21.56
N GLU A 179 1.30 13.87 22.77
CA GLU A 179 2.57 14.28 23.36
C GLU A 179 3.75 13.94 22.46
N ARG A 180 3.71 12.74 21.84
CA ARG A 180 4.73 12.34 20.87
C ARG A 180 4.75 13.23 19.64
N LEU A 181 3.59 13.59 19.10
CA LEU A 181 3.51 14.52 17.96
C LEU A 181 4.06 15.89 18.33
N ASP A 182 3.67 16.44 19.50
CA ASP A 182 4.14 17.75 19.97
C ASP A 182 5.68 17.79 20.15
N SER A 183 6.31 16.64 20.37
CA SER A 183 7.77 16.51 20.48
C SER A 183 8.50 16.40 19.12
N LEU A 184 7.79 16.30 18.00
CA LEU A 184 8.40 16.18 16.68
C LEU A 184 8.99 17.52 16.19
N PRO A 185 10.06 17.47 15.37
CA PRO A 185 10.54 18.63 14.63
C PRO A 185 9.44 19.27 13.78
N SER A 186 9.46 20.59 13.65
CA SER A 186 8.45 21.37 12.91
C SER A 186 8.27 20.94 11.47
N GLU A 187 9.36 20.51 10.80
CA GLU A 187 9.33 20.01 9.43
C GLU A 187 8.48 18.76 9.31
N LEU A 188 8.58 17.83 10.28
CA LEU A 188 7.82 16.59 10.32
C LEU A 188 6.35 16.84 10.65
N LEU A 189 6.05 17.80 11.52
CA LEU A 189 4.68 18.24 11.80
C LEU A 189 4.02 18.84 10.55
N THR A 190 4.77 19.62 9.78
CA THR A 190 4.30 20.18 8.50
C THR A 190 3.94 19.06 7.52
N GLU A 191 4.79 18.03 7.39
CA GLU A 191 4.49 16.87 6.53
C GLU A 191 3.20 16.14 6.94
N ILE A 192 2.93 16.02 8.24
CA ILE A 192 1.68 15.43 8.74
C ILE A 192 0.50 16.36 8.39
N ALA A 193 0.62 17.66 8.65
CA ALA A 193 -0.43 18.64 8.40
C ALA A 193 -0.82 18.71 6.91
N ASP A 194 0.15 18.60 6.00
CA ASP A 194 -0.10 18.56 4.56
C ASP A 194 -0.84 17.28 4.11
N THR A 195 -0.74 16.20 4.90
CA THR A 195 -1.39 14.92 4.59
C THR A 195 -2.78 14.83 5.22
N ILE A 196 -3.03 15.53 6.34
CA ILE A 196 -4.23 15.38 7.17
C ILE A 196 -4.93 16.72 7.32
N ASP A 197 -6.22 16.76 6.99
CA ASP A 197 -7.09 17.91 7.24
C ASP A 197 -7.39 18.03 8.75
N LEU A 198 -6.51 18.71 9.47
CA LEU A 198 -6.62 18.88 10.92
C LEU A 198 -7.95 19.54 11.33
N GLY A 199 -8.43 20.52 10.54
CA GLY A 199 -9.71 21.19 10.83
C GLY A 199 -10.90 20.24 10.72
N PHE A 200 -10.90 19.33 9.74
CA PHE A 200 -11.89 18.27 9.64
C PHE A 200 -11.84 17.35 10.87
N TRP A 201 -10.64 16.91 11.24
CA TRP A 201 -10.47 15.96 12.34
C TRP A 201 -10.81 16.55 13.69
N GLN A 202 -10.45 17.80 13.96
CA GLN A 202 -10.86 18.49 15.20
C GLN A 202 -12.39 18.52 15.36
N ARG A 203 -13.11 18.90 14.29
CA ARG A 203 -14.59 18.90 14.31
C ARG A 203 -15.15 17.50 14.48
N ARG A 204 -14.57 16.50 13.81
CA ARG A 204 -15.03 15.11 13.89
C ARG A 204 -14.86 14.51 15.28
N LEU A 205 -13.71 14.72 15.92
CA LEU A 205 -13.45 14.24 17.28
C LEU A 205 -14.33 14.94 18.29
N ALA A 206 -14.51 16.25 18.17
CA ALA A 206 -15.42 17.02 19.04
C ALA A 206 -16.88 16.58 18.92
N ALA A 207 -17.31 16.19 17.72
CA ALA A 207 -18.67 15.66 17.50
C ALA A 207 -18.84 14.20 17.94
N ASN A 208 -17.75 13.48 18.26
CA ASN A 208 -17.77 12.06 18.64
C ASN A 208 -17.00 11.79 19.94
N ILE A 209 -17.24 12.62 20.95
CA ILE A 209 -16.55 12.53 22.27
C ILE A 209 -16.57 11.11 22.86
N PRO A 210 -17.71 10.38 22.89
CA PRO A 210 -17.72 9.02 23.46
C PRO A 210 -16.77 8.06 22.72
N THR A 211 -16.71 8.16 21.40
CA THR A 211 -15.80 7.32 20.57
C THR A 211 -14.34 7.70 20.81
N THR A 212 -14.05 9.00 20.93
CA THR A 212 -12.71 9.51 21.22
C THR A 212 -12.22 9.02 22.59
N GLN A 213 -13.06 9.10 23.61
CA GLN A 213 -12.78 8.57 24.95
C GLN A 213 -12.62 7.05 24.95
N TRP A 214 -13.45 6.34 24.19
CA TRP A 214 -13.36 4.89 24.06
C TRP A 214 -12.00 4.45 23.49
N ILE A 215 -11.49 5.12 22.44
CA ILE A 215 -10.16 4.83 21.90
C ILE A 215 -9.07 5.08 22.94
N GLY A 216 -9.11 6.25 23.61
CA GLY A 216 -8.14 6.61 24.66
C GLY A 216 -8.12 5.59 25.79
N ASN A 217 -9.31 5.14 26.23
CA ASN A 217 -9.43 4.14 27.28
C ASN A 217 -8.85 2.78 26.86
N ILE A 218 -9.18 2.30 25.65
CA ILE A 218 -8.63 1.02 25.16
C ILE A 218 -7.11 1.07 25.12
N LEU A 219 -6.53 2.12 24.55
CA LEU A 219 -5.08 2.24 24.42
C LEU A 219 -4.37 2.53 25.76
N GLY A 220 -5.08 3.11 26.73
CA GLY A 220 -4.55 3.42 28.07
C GLY A 220 -4.65 2.27 29.06
N HIS A 221 -5.45 1.24 28.80
CA HIS A 221 -5.59 0.07 29.69
C HIS A 221 -4.49 -1.00 29.47
N TYR A 222 -3.63 -0.81 28.53
CA TYR A 222 -2.52 -1.68 28.18
C TYR A 222 -1.17 -0.98 28.36
#